data_ac001f610dcf36aebfc8c19c6cb45d86
#
_entry.id   ac001f610dcf36aebfc8c19c6cb45d86
#
_cell.length_a   1.000
_cell.length_b   1.000
_cell.length_c   1.000
_cell.angle_alpha   90.00
_cell.angle_beta   90.00
_cell.angle_gamma   90.00
#
_symmetry.space_group_name_H-M   'P 1'
#
loop_
_entity.id
_entity.type
_entity.pdbx_description
1 polymer ?
#
loop_
_entity_poly.entity_id
_entity_poly.type
_entity_poly.pdbx_seq_one_letter_code
_entity_poly.pdbx_strand_id
1 'polypeptide(L)'
;FIIYIATYGFYYLQIKLKSKFNRNIQYGVVGIFLIFVIYKMIIFHPYQNLYFGTLFKNNIHNKFEIDYWGLSANKFLNDVIVLEKNKYPIKIGVASFLTLERSIKILNKEDREKIVIVGQEYQNADYIYTAFISEVDINGNDKYKIPSNFTKIDEFILDGIRIYEVFKRTQ
;
A
#
# COMPACT_ATOMS: atom_id res chain seq x y z
N PHE A 1 0.69 21.70 -14.97
CA PHE A 1 -0.24 22.76 -14.58
C PHE A 1 -0.05 23.17 -13.11
N ILE A 2 -0.14 22.23 -12.15
CA ILE A 2 0.02 22.50 -10.69
C ILE A 2 1.39 23.09 -10.37
N ILE A 3 2.47 22.57 -10.95
CA ILE A 3 3.83 23.08 -10.76
C ILE A 3 3.94 24.53 -11.25
N TYR A 4 3.33 24.84 -12.39
CA TYR A 4 3.31 26.19 -12.95
C TYR A 4 2.60 27.17 -12.00
N ILE A 5 1.41 26.80 -11.47
CA ILE A 5 0.67 27.62 -10.51
C ILE A 5 1.49 27.83 -9.24
N ALA A 6 2.12 26.79 -8.71
CA ALA A 6 2.95 26.89 -7.51
C ALA A 6 4.15 27.83 -7.72
N THR A 7 4.86 27.69 -8.85
CA THR A 7 6.01 28.51 -9.21
C THR A 7 5.61 29.97 -9.40
N TYR A 8 4.51 30.22 -10.13
CA TYR A 8 3.98 31.57 -10.34
C TYR A 8 3.49 32.20 -9.04
N GLY A 9 2.79 31.45 -8.20
CA GLY A 9 2.34 31.90 -6.88
C GLY A 9 3.52 32.30 -5.98
N PHE A 10 4.58 31.48 -5.96
CA PHE A 10 5.80 31.79 -5.22
C PHE A 10 6.50 33.05 -5.73
N TYR A 11 6.63 33.18 -7.06
CA TYR A 11 7.19 34.40 -7.69
C TYR A 11 6.37 35.66 -7.36
N TYR A 12 5.04 35.58 -7.41
CA TYR A 12 4.15 36.68 -7.08
C TYR A 12 4.28 37.07 -5.60
N LEU A 13 4.40 36.12 -4.69
CA LEU A 13 4.66 36.39 -3.27
C LEU A 13 6.02 37.12 -3.06
N GLN A 14 7.07 36.73 -3.77
CA GLN A 14 8.36 37.36 -3.72
C GLN A 14 8.31 38.85 -4.16
N ILE A 15 7.54 39.17 -5.21
CA ILE A 15 7.37 40.54 -5.68
C ILE A 15 6.61 41.40 -4.65
N LYS A 16 5.56 40.82 -4.03
CA LYS A 16 4.72 41.54 -3.07
C LYS A 16 5.43 41.77 -1.73
N LEU A 17 6.29 40.88 -1.30
CA LEU A 17 7.02 40.96 -0.04
C LEU A 17 8.37 41.68 -0.27
N LYS A 18 8.33 43.00 -0.34
CA LYS A 18 9.50 43.87 -0.64
C LYS A 18 10.61 43.89 0.42
N SER A 19 10.38 43.32 1.63
CA SER A 19 11.34 43.34 2.72
C SER A 19 12.33 42.18 2.64
N LYS A 20 13.64 42.50 2.79
CA LYS A 20 14.71 41.48 2.81
C LYS A 20 14.51 40.45 3.93
N PHE A 21 13.99 40.84 5.05
CA PHE A 21 13.65 39.96 6.17
C PHE A 21 12.54 38.96 5.81
N ASN A 22 11.47 39.45 5.20
CA ASN A 22 10.37 38.58 4.75
C ASN A 22 10.83 37.57 3.69
N ARG A 23 11.79 37.90 2.85
CA ARG A 23 12.36 37.00 1.84
C ARG A 23 13.12 35.84 2.46
N ASN A 24 13.90 36.08 3.49
CA ASN A 24 14.62 35.03 4.22
C ASN A 24 13.65 34.04 4.93
N ILE A 25 12.58 34.60 5.53
CA ILE A 25 11.51 33.76 6.12
C ILE A 25 10.85 32.86 5.06
N GLN A 26 10.54 33.39 3.87
CA GLN A 26 9.98 32.61 2.79
C GLN A 26 10.88 31.45 2.37
N TYR A 27 12.18 31.69 2.18
CA TYR A 27 13.13 30.62 1.88
C TYR A 27 13.22 29.59 3.00
N GLY A 28 13.16 30.05 4.27
CA GLY A 28 13.11 29.16 5.41
C GLY A 28 11.87 28.24 5.40
N VAL A 29 10.69 28.80 5.16
CA VAL A 29 9.43 28.05 5.06
C VAL A 29 9.48 27.02 3.92
N VAL A 30 9.95 27.42 2.73
CA VAL A 30 10.11 26.51 1.60
C VAL A 30 11.11 25.41 1.92
N GLY A 31 12.23 25.75 2.57
CA GLY A 31 13.23 24.77 3.00
C GLY A 31 12.67 23.74 3.96
N ILE A 32 11.92 24.17 4.98
CA ILE A 32 11.25 23.28 5.94
C ILE A 32 10.24 22.37 5.22
N PHE A 33 9.45 22.94 4.30
CA PHE A 33 8.49 22.14 3.52
C PHE A 33 9.19 21.09 2.67
N LEU A 34 10.29 21.43 2.00
CA LEU A 34 11.07 20.45 1.20
C LEU A 34 11.65 19.34 2.08
N ILE A 35 12.19 19.67 3.26
CA ILE A 35 12.68 18.68 4.22
C ILE A 35 11.54 17.74 4.64
N PHE A 36 10.35 18.28 4.93
CA PHE A 36 9.19 17.49 5.26
C PHE A 36 8.78 16.53 4.12
N VAL A 37 8.78 17.00 2.87
CA VAL A 37 8.46 16.17 1.70
C VAL A 37 9.49 15.03 1.55
N ILE A 38 10.79 15.34 1.64
CA ILE A 38 11.86 14.35 1.56
C ILE A 38 11.71 13.31 2.67
N TYR A 39 11.47 13.75 3.90
CA TYR A 39 11.23 12.87 5.04
C TYR A 39 10.04 11.91 4.78
N LYS A 40 8.92 12.44 4.28
CA LYS A 40 7.78 11.60 3.91
C LYS A 40 8.11 10.63 2.79
N MET A 41 8.86 11.04 1.77
CA MET A 41 9.29 10.15 0.69
C MET A 41 10.15 8.98 1.20
N ILE A 42 11.03 9.23 2.16
CA ILE A 42 11.87 8.18 2.77
C ILE A 42 11.02 7.19 3.56
N ILE A 43 10.12 7.69 4.43
CA ILE A 43 9.27 6.83 5.27
C ILE A 43 8.34 5.96 4.45
N PHE A 44 7.77 6.53 3.38
CA PHE A 44 6.84 5.80 2.51
C PHE A 44 7.54 4.91 1.47
N HIS A 45 8.86 4.93 1.38
CA HIS A 45 9.54 4.09 0.41
C HIS A 45 9.35 2.58 0.71
N PRO A 46 8.99 1.74 -0.29
CA PRO A 46 8.69 2.03 -1.70
C PRO A 46 7.23 2.41 -1.99
N TYR A 47 6.43 2.71 -1.00
CA TYR A 47 4.96 2.91 -1.07
C TYR A 47 4.55 4.39 -1.18
N GLN A 48 5.32 5.23 -1.88
CA GLN A 48 5.02 6.68 -2.00
C GLN A 48 3.64 6.97 -2.61
N ASN A 49 3.15 6.05 -3.46
CA ASN A 49 1.81 6.11 -4.04
C ASN A 49 0.68 5.99 -3.00
N LEU A 50 0.98 5.53 -1.78
CA LEU A 50 0.02 5.39 -0.68
C LEU A 50 -0.01 6.62 0.25
N TYR A 51 0.69 7.69 -0.10
CA TYR A 51 0.63 8.92 0.66
C TYR A 51 -0.60 9.76 0.30
N PHE A 52 -1.60 9.74 1.16
CA PHE A 52 -2.86 10.48 0.96
C PHE A 52 -2.94 11.81 1.73
N GLY A 53 -1.86 12.20 2.41
CA GLY A 53 -1.86 13.38 3.27
C GLY A 53 -2.72 13.21 4.54
N THR A 54 -2.49 14.08 5.51
CA THR A 54 -3.15 13.99 6.82
C THR A 54 -4.66 14.30 6.78
N LEU A 55 -5.09 15.11 5.82
CA LEU A 55 -6.48 15.59 5.71
C LEU A 55 -7.44 14.53 5.13
N PHE A 56 -6.94 13.51 4.43
CA PHE A 56 -7.77 12.56 3.68
C PHE A 56 -7.80 11.16 4.28
N LYS A 57 -7.19 10.94 5.45
CA LYS A 57 -7.09 9.60 6.07
C LYS A 57 -8.43 9.02 6.53
N ASN A 58 -9.42 9.86 6.81
CA ASN A 58 -10.73 9.39 7.25
C ASN A 58 -11.52 8.77 6.08
N ASN A 59 -11.97 7.53 6.27
CA ASN A 59 -12.76 6.76 5.28
C ASN A 59 -12.04 6.58 3.92
N ILE A 60 -10.72 6.46 3.95
CA ILE A 60 -9.89 6.38 2.74
C ILE A 60 -10.27 5.17 1.87
N HIS A 61 -10.55 4.01 2.51
CA HIS A 61 -10.96 2.78 1.83
C HIS A 61 -12.27 2.91 1.04
N ASN A 62 -13.12 3.86 1.38
CA ASN A 62 -14.38 4.12 0.67
C ASN A 62 -14.23 5.12 -0.47
N LYS A 63 -13.07 5.78 -0.57
CA LYS A 63 -12.85 6.88 -1.52
C LYS A 63 -11.77 6.60 -2.53
N PHE A 64 -10.82 5.74 -2.19
CA PHE A 64 -9.62 5.48 -2.99
C PHE A 64 -9.31 3.99 -3.02
N GLU A 65 -8.82 3.54 -4.14
CA GLU A 65 -8.22 2.22 -4.27
C GLU A 65 -6.84 2.24 -3.60
N ILE A 66 -6.71 1.49 -2.51
CA ILE A 66 -5.48 1.42 -1.76
C ILE A 66 -4.57 0.39 -2.41
N ASP A 67 -3.32 0.79 -2.70
CA ASP A 67 -2.32 -0.05 -3.35
C ASP A 67 -2.73 -0.59 -4.73
N TYR A 68 -3.32 0.27 -5.56
CA TYR A 68 -3.74 -0.07 -6.93
C TYR A 68 -2.66 -0.79 -7.75
N TRP A 69 -1.40 -0.47 -7.53
CA TRP A 69 -0.27 -1.11 -8.21
C TRP A 69 0.18 -2.43 -7.60
N GLY A 70 -0.36 -2.83 -6.44
CA GLY A 70 -0.04 -4.07 -5.75
C GLY A 70 1.41 -4.17 -5.26
N LEU A 71 2.03 -3.03 -4.92
CA LEU A 71 3.42 -3.00 -4.46
C LEU A 71 3.60 -3.74 -3.13
N SER A 72 2.57 -3.72 -2.27
CA SER A 72 2.58 -4.41 -0.98
C SER A 72 2.53 -5.94 -1.10
N ALA A 73 2.05 -6.45 -2.23
CA ALA A 73 1.95 -7.89 -2.47
C ALA A 73 3.32 -8.60 -2.40
N ASN A 74 4.39 -7.93 -2.84
CA ASN A 74 5.75 -8.49 -2.71
C ASN A 74 6.17 -8.64 -1.24
N LYS A 75 5.87 -7.62 -0.40
CA LYS A 75 6.10 -7.71 1.04
C LYS A 75 5.35 -8.89 1.65
N PHE A 76 4.04 -9.02 1.35
CA PHE A 76 3.23 -10.14 1.82
C PHE A 76 3.85 -11.50 1.48
N LEU A 77 4.26 -11.71 0.21
CA LEU A 77 4.84 -12.97 -0.24
C LEU A 77 6.13 -13.30 0.53
N ASN A 78 7.01 -12.31 0.72
CA ASN A 78 8.24 -12.50 1.50
C ASN A 78 7.93 -12.80 2.98
N ASP A 79 6.98 -12.12 3.59
CA ASP A 79 6.60 -12.33 4.99
C ASP A 79 6.06 -13.75 5.20
N VAL A 80 5.20 -14.26 4.29
CA VAL A 80 4.65 -15.61 4.36
C VAL A 80 5.75 -16.67 4.21
N ILE A 81 6.72 -16.48 3.31
CA ILE A 81 7.87 -17.38 3.15
C ILE A 81 8.69 -17.45 4.45
N VAL A 82 8.88 -16.31 5.11
CA VAL A 82 9.61 -16.25 6.38
C VAL A 82 8.83 -16.93 7.52
N LEU A 83 7.51 -16.81 7.52
CA LEU A 83 6.64 -17.42 8.54
C LEU A 83 6.59 -18.95 8.42
N GLU A 84 6.56 -19.48 7.17
CA GLU A 84 6.44 -20.93 6.91
C GLU A 84 7.78 -21.55 6.51
N LYS A 85 8.67 -21.68 7.49
CA LYS A 85 10.05 -22.18 7.25
C LYS A 85 10.14 -23.63 6.75
N ASN A 86 9.16 -24.46 7.01
CA ASN A 86 9.25 -25.92 6.85
C ASN A 86 8.12 -26.55 6.00
N LYS A 87 7.17 -25.77 5.51
CA LYS A 87 6.03 -26.27 4.75
C LYS A 87 6.00 -25.66 3.35
N TYR A 88 6.43 -26.45 2.37
CA TYR A 88 6.40 -26.02 0.97
C TYR A 88 5.71 -27.09 0.10
N PRO A 89 5.03 -26.72 -0.99
CA PRO A 89 4.69 -25.33 -1.36
C PRO A 89 3.60 -24.74 -0.45
N ILE A 90 3.68 -23.41 -0.21
CA ILE A 90 2.68 -22.65 0.49
C ILE A 90 1.58 -22.26 -0.51
N LYS A 91 0.34 -22.67 -0.23
CA LYS A 91 -0.81 -22.36 -1.08
C LYS A 91 -1.50 -21.09 -0.63
N ILE A 92 -1.58 -20.10 -1.53
CA ILE A 92 -2.11 -18.76 -1.22
C ILE A 92 -3.37 -18.50 -2.02
N GLY A 93 -4.47 -18.28 -1.30
CA GLY A 93 -5.73 -17.74 -1.82
C GLY A 93 -5.67 -16.22 -1.96
N VAL A 94 -6.45 -15.67 -2.88
CA VAL A 94 -6.49 -14.23 -3.15
C VAL A 94 -7.92 -13.71 -3.05
N ALA A 95 -8.24 -13.03 -1.96
CA ALA A 95 -9.53 -12.36 -1.74
C ALA A 95 -9.40 -10.86 -2.09
N SER A 96 -8.99 -10.57 -3.30
CA SER A 96 -8.79 -9.23 -3.82
C SER A 96 -8.95 -9.22 -5.33
N PHE A 97 -9.29 -8.07 -5.91
CA PHE A 97 -9.24 -7.84 -7.36
C PHE A 97 -7.81 -7.97 -7.90
N LEU A 98 -6.82 -7.52 -7.13
CA LEU A 98 -5.42 -7.66 -7.52
C LEU A 98 -4.94 -9.11 -7.39
N THR A 99 -4.38 -9.62 -8.48
CA THR A 99 -3.76 -10.94 -8.50
C THR A 99 -2.31 -10.87 -8.03
N LEU A 100 -1.85 -11.90 -7.31
CA LEU A 100 -0.45 -12.00 -6.86
C LEU A 100 0.52 -12.49 -7.94
N GLU A 101 0.02 -12.86 -9.12
CA GLU A 101 0.79 -13.49 -10.20
C GLU A 101 1.95 -12.62 -10.72
N ARG A 102 1.76 -11.29 -10.72
CA ARG A 102 2.83 -10.36 -11.10
C ARG A 102 3.90 -10.26 -10.02
N SER A 103 3.47 -10.22 -8.77
CA SER A 103 4.38 -10.09 -7.61
C SER A 103 5.23 -11.33 -7.41
N ILE A 104 4.70 -12.52 -7.67
CA ILE A 104 5.48 -13.76 -7.69
C ILE A 104 6.64 -13.71 -8.69
N LYS A 105 6.45 -13.10 -9.87
CA LYS A 105 7.50 -13.00 -10.88
C LYS A 105 8.71 -12.14 -10.44
N ILE A 106 8.50 -11.26 -9.47
CA ILE A 106 9.55 -10.39 -8.91
C ILE A 106 10.42 -11.14 -7.89
N LEU A 107 9.88 -12.20 -7.27
CA LEU A 107 10.64 -13.04 -6.35
C LEU A 107 11.79 -13.75 -7.09
N ASN A 108 12.87 -14.06 -6.34
CA ASN A 108 13.92 -14.91 -6.86
C ASN A 108 13.37 -16.32 -7.20
N LYS A 109 14.13 -17.11 -7.95
CA LYS A 109 13.67 -18.42 -8.44
C LYS A 109 13.34 -19.38 -7.28
N GLU A 110 14.19 -19.44 -6.28
CA GLU A 110 14.03 -20.32 -5.12
C GLU A 110 12.74 -20.01 -4.34
N ASP A 111 12.48 -18.74 -4.05
CA ASP A 111 11.30 -18.31 -3.31
C ASP A 111 10.01 -18.46 -4.13
N ARG A 112 10.10 -18.31 -5.45
CA ARG A 112 8.97 -18.54 -6.35
C ARG A 112 8.51 -20.00 -6.32
N GLU A 113 9.42 -20.95 -6.24
CA GLU A 113 9.11 -22.38 -6.18
C GLU A 113 8.44 -22.79 -4.86
N LYS A 114 8.58 -21.97 -3.81
CA LYS A 114 7.94 -22.18 -2.50
C LYS A 114 6.45 -21.83 -2.46
N ILE A 115 5.92 -21.11 -3.46
CA ILE A 115 4.57 -20.55 -3.44
C ILE A 115 3.74 -21.06 -4.61
N VAL A 116 2.48 -21.38 -4.32
CA VAL A 116 1.45 -21.70 -5.32
C VAL A 116 0.25 -20.80 -5.08
N ILE A 117 -0.12 -19.99 -6.08
CA ILE A 117 -1.35 -19.17 -6.02
C ILE A 117 -2.52 -20.05 -6.46
N VAL A 118 -3.49 -20.21 -5.56
CA VAL A 118 -4.74 -20.95 -5.82
C VAL A 118 -5.93 -20.04 -6.12
N GLY A 119 -5.69 -18.73 -6.21
CA GLY A 119 -6.72 -17.74 -6.52
C GLY A 119 -7.86 -17.77 -5.51
N GLN A 120 -9.08 -18.00 -5.97
CA GLN A 120 -10.28 -18.03 -5.13
C GLN A 120 -10.67 -19.45 -4.66
N GLU A 121 -9.86 -20.44 -4.97
CA GLU A 121 -10.05 -21.80 -4.43
C GLU A 121 -9.60 -21.87 -2.96
N TYR A 122 -10.28 -21.13 -2.07
CA TYR A 122 -9.90 -21.00 -0.66
C TYR A 122 -9.84 -22.34 0.09
N GLN A 123 -10.63 -23.34 -0.32
CA GLN A 123 -10.55 -24.69 0.25
C GLN A 123 -9.17 -25.34 0.10
N ASN A 124 -8.38 -24.88 -0.87
CA ASN A 124 -7.04 -25.40 -1.14
C ASN A 124 -5.93 -24.48 -0.58
N ALA A 125 -6.29 -23.31 -0.05
CA ALA A 125 -5.31 -22.34 0.43
C ALA A 125 -4.87 -22.62 1.87
N ASP A 126 -3.61 -22.35 2.19
CA ASP A 126 -3.08 -22.28 3.55
C ASP A 126 -3.23 -20.86 4.14
N TYR A 127 -3.05 -19.86 3.27
CA TYR A 127 -3.19 -18.43 3.57
C TYR A 127 -4.13 -17.75 2.59
N ILE A 128 -4.79 -16.70 3.02
CA ILE A 128 -5.56 -15.81 2.16
C ILE A 128 -5.01 -14.40 2.31
N TYR A 129 -4.68 -13.79 1.18
CA TYR A 129 -4.33 -12.38 1.05
C TYR A 129 -5.57 -11.59 0.66
N THR A 130 -5.83 -10.49 1.35
CA THR A 130 -6.86 -9.52 0.93
C THR A 130 -6.29 -8.11 0.95
N ALA A 131 -6.37 -7.43 -0.18
CA ALA A 131 -6.13 -5.99 -0.29
C ALA A 131 -7.46 -5.27 -0.46
N PHE A 132 -7.49 -4.00 -0.07
CA PHE A 132 -8.71 -3.17 -0.10
C PHE A 132 -8.96 -2.54 -1.48
N ILE A 133 -8.66 -3.27 -2.55
CA ILE A 133 -9.06 -2.90 -3.91
C ILE A 133 -10.29 -3.70 -4.24
N SER A 134 -11.39 -2.99 -4.37
CA SER A 134 -12.67 -3.58 -4.66
C SER A 134 -13.10 -3.33 -6.10
N GLU A 135 -13.53 -4.35 -6.77
CA GLU A 135 -14.63 -4.16 -7.71
C GLU A 135 -15.79 -3.57 -6.89
N VAL A 136 -16.55 -2.66 -7.47
CA VAL A 136 -17.53 -1.72 -6.88
C VAL A 136 -18.47 -2.28 -5.79
N ASP A 137 -18.35 -3.56 -5.44
CA ASP A 137 -19.23 -4.19 -4.44
C ASP A 137 -18.55 -5.35 -3.69
N ILE A 138 -17.50 -5.06 -2.92
CA ILE A 138 -16.87 -6.06 -2.05
C ILE A 138 -17.88 -6.67 -1.07
N ASN A 139 -18.76 -5.85 -0.49
CA ASN A 139 -19.68 -6.29 0.55
C ASN A 139 -20.79 -7.23 0.02
N GLY A 140 -20.99 -7.31 -1.30
CA GLY A 140 -21.97 -8.17 -1.96
C GLY A 140 -21.36 -9.30 -2.81
N ASN A 141 -20.05 -9.34 -3.01
CA ASN A 141 -19.44 -10.35 -3.88
C ASN A 141 -18.89 -11.51 -3.05
N ASP A 142 -19.62 -12.64 -3.02
CA ASP A 142 -19.20 -13.86 -2.31
C ASP A 142 -17.81 -14.37 -2.72
N LYS A 143 -17.33 -13.95 -3.88
CA LYS A 143 -16.00 -14.22 -4.43
C LYS A 143 -14.85 -13.82 -3.49
N TYR A 144 -15.00 -12.73 -2.76
CA TYR A 144 -13.98 -12.21 -1.86
C TYR A 144 -14.27 -12.50 -0.39
N LYS A 145 -15.33 -13.26 -0.11
CA LYS A 145 -15.71 -13.61 1.25
C LYS A 145 -14.73 -14.65 1.81
N ILE A 146 -14.07 -14.27 2.89
CA ILE A 146 -13.14 -15.18 3.57
C ILE A 146 -13.92 -16.23 4.33
N PRO A 147 -13.64 -17.54 4.12
CA PRO A 147 -14.31 -18.62 4.83
C PRO A 147 -14.06 -18.57 6.34
N SER A 148 -15.03 -19.04 7.13
CA SER A 148 -14.98 -19.02 8.60
C SER A 148 -13.85 -19.86 9.22
N ASN A 149 -13.28 -20.80 8.45
CA ASN A 149 -12.14 -21.62 8.85
C ASN A 149 -10.78 -20.93 8.63
N PHE A 150 -10.79 -19.61 8.40
CA PHE A 150 -9.59 -18.79 8.35
C PHE A 150 -9.64 -17.73 9.44
N THR A 151 -8.51 -17.53 10.12
CA THR A 151 -8.35 -16.51 11.15
C THR A 151 -7.34 -15.47 10.68
N LYS A 152 -7.66 -14.19 10.89
CA LYS A 152 -6.71 -13.10 10.63
C LYS A 152 -5.52 -13.25 11.57
N ILE A 153 -4.32 -13.28 11.00
CA ILE A 153 -3.06 -13.43 11.74
C ILE A 153 -2.16 -12.20 11.65
N ASP A 154 -2.29 -11.42 10.59
CA ASP A 154 -1.42 -10.27 10.35
C ASP A 154 -2.12 -9.22 9.47
N GLU A 155 -1.60 -8.00 9.52
CA GLU A 155 -2.01 -6.91 8.65
C GLU A 155 -0.85 -5.95 8.39
N PHE A 156 -0.81 -5.34 7.22
CA PHE A 156 0.14 -4.28 6.92
C PHE A 156 -0.55 -2.92 7.01
N ILE A 157 -0.06 -2.09 7.93
CA ILE A 157 -0.53 -0.72 8.14
C ILE A 157 0.61 0.24 7.82
N LEU A 158 0.36 1.23 6.97
CA LEU A 158 1.29 2.30 6.65
C LEU A 158 0.66 3.65 6.95
N ASP A 159 1.29 4.43 7.85
CA ASP A 159 0.82 5.75 8.29
C ASP A 159 -0.65 5.76 8.76
N GLY A 160 -1.09 4.68 9.43
CA GLY A 160 -2.45 4.49 9.92
C GLY A 160 -3.46 4.01 8.86
N ILE A 161 -3.01 3.73 7.64
CA ILE A 161 -3.84 3.18 6.57
C ILE A 161 -3.55 1.70 6.45
N ARG A 162 -4.60 0.86 6.56
CA ARG A 162 -4.51 -0.58 6.35
C ARG A 162 -4.38 -0.87 4.86
N ILE A 163 -3.33 -1.58 4.48
CA ILE A 163 -2.99 -1.85 3.08
C ILE A 163 -3.45 -3.26 2.67
N TYR A 164 -3.15 -4.28 3.50
CA TYR A 164 -3.65 -5.64 3.32
C TYR A 164 -3.84 -6.33 4.65
N GLU A 165 -4.59 -7.42 4.64
CA GLU A 165 -4.74 -8.37 5.74
C GLU A 165 -4.35 -9.78 5.29
N VAL A 166 -3.88 -10.57 6.25
CA VAL A 166 -3.44 -11.94 6.06
C VAL A 166 -4.28 -12.87 6.94
N PHE A 167 -4.86 -13.86 6.34
CA PHE A 167 -5.62 -14.89 7.05
C PHE A 167 -4.92 -16.23 6.89
N LYS A 168 -4.87 -17.01 7.95
CA LYS A 168 -4.33 -18.37 7.97
C LYS A 168 -5.44 -19.35 8.26
N ARG A 169 -5.39 -20.53 7.61
CA ARG A 169 -6.31 -21.60 7.88
C ARG A 169 -6.18 -22.08 9.33
N THR A 170 -7.29 -22.13 10.04
CA THR A 170 -7.37 -22.82 11.35
C THR A 170 -7.37 -24.31 11.10
N GLN A 171 -6.53 -25.02 11.82
CA GLN A 171 -6.48 -26.51 11.80
C GLN A 171 -7.74 -27.10 12.43
#